data_a0d0546c98bb1d934ea34d57dfa88df9
#
_entry.id   a0d0546c98bb1d934ea34d57dfa88df9
#
_cell.length_a   1.000
_cell.length_b   1.000
_cell.length_c   1.000
_cell.angle_alpha   90.00
_cell.angle_beta   90.00
_cell.angle_gamma   90.00
#
_symmetry.space_group_name_H-M   'P 1'
#
loop_
_entity.id
_entity.type
_entity.pdbx_description
1 polymer ?
#
loop_
_entity_poly.entity_id
_entity_poly.type
_entity_poly.pdbx_seq_one_letter_code
_entity_poly.pdbx_strand_id
1 'polypeptide(L)'
;ATLPEGAATALLERCGEDPFLLENEVDKLCALSGYQTVSASMVAEMGTVSLEADVFEMIRMITAKNATGACKKLQTLLRLQQEPIAITAAMIGSYVDLYRVKLGAAKRKNYSAVHKDFGYKGSDYRLKRSAETAAHYTLPQLEACLQVLLDLDKSLKSQPVDVQILLEAALCRLALAGSGR
;
A
#
# COMPACT_ATOMS: atom_id res chain seq x y z
N ALA A 1 14.20 -12.18 -23.48
CA ALA A 1 14.03 -12.43 -22.04
C ALA A 1 12.68 -13.08 -21.78
N THR A 2 12.59 -13.89 -20.74
CA THR A 2 11.33 -14.47 -20.26
C THR A 2 11.05 -13.98 -18.83
N LEU A 3 9.78 -13.68 -18.55
CA LEU A 3 9.31 -13.26 -17.22
C LEU A 3 8.29 -14.31 -16.73
N PRO A 4 8.69 -15.29 -15.91
CA PRO A 4 7.79 -16.29 -15.35
C PRO A 4 6.71 -15.66 -14.47
N GLU A 5 5.56 -16.31 -14.32
CA GLU A 5 4.42 -15.82 -13.56
C GLU A 5 4.79 -15.37 -12.13
N GLY A 6 5.64 -16.12 -11.43
CA GLY A 6 6.11 -15.75 -10.09
C GLY A 6 6.94 -14.46 -10.07
N ALA A 7 7.76 -14.21 -11.10
CA ALA A 7 8.52 -12.97 -11.23
C ALA A 7 7.60 -11.80 -11.62
N ALA A 8 6.62 -12.04 -12.51
CA ALA A 8 5.63 -11.03 -12.89
C ALA A 8 4.77 -10.61 -11.68
N THR A 9 4.33 -11.56 -10.85
CA THR A 9 3.61 -11.28 -9.61
C THR A 9 4.46 -10.47 -8.64
N ALA A 10 5.73 -10.85 -8.43
CA ALA A 10 6.64 -10.12 -7.56
C ALA A 10 6.88 -8.68 -8.07
N LEU A 11 6.93 -8.48 -9.38
CA LEU A 11 7.10 -7.17 -9.99
C LEU A 11 5.87 -6.28 -9.74
N LEU A 12 4.66 -6.79 -9.96
CA LEU A 12 3.42 -6.08 -9.66
C LEU A 12 3.29 -5.73 -8.17
N GLU A 13 3.76 -6.61 -7.29
CA GLU A 13 3.76 -6.33 -5.84
C GLU A 13 4.68 -5.18 -5.46
N ARG A 14 5.79 -5.01 -6.15
CA ARG A 14 6.79 -3.97 -5.86
C ARG A 14 6.50 -2.66 -6.56
N CYS A 15 6.16 -2.71 -7.84
CA CYS A 15 5.99 -1.52 -8.68
C CYS A 15 4.55 -1.02 -8.75
N GLY A 16 3.57 -1.84 -8.33
CA GLY A 16 2.16 -1.55 -8.59
C GLY A 16 1.79 -1.77 -10.05
N GLU A 17 0.71 -1.10 -10.51
CA GLU A 17 0.14 -1.28 -11.85
C GLU A 17 0.40 -0.09 -12.77
N ASP A 18 1.36 0.77 -12.45
CA ASP A 18 1.76 1.88 -13.34
C ASP A 18 2.46 1.33 -14.59
N PRO A 19 1.89 1.50 -15.80
CA PRO A 19 2.45 0.91 -17.02
C PRO A 19 3.85 1.42 -17.34
N PHE A 20 4.14 2.71 -17.10
CA PHE A 20 5.45 3.30 -17.39
C PHE A 20 6.51 2.79 -16.43
N LEU A 21 6.16 2.66 -15.14
CA LEU A 21 7.07 2.10 -14.15
C LEU A 21 7.34 0.62 -14.44
N LEU A 22 6.30 -0.15 -14.78
CA LEU A 22 6.43 -1.56 -15.13
C LEU A 22 7.28 -1.77 -16.37
N GLU A 23 7.08 -0.98 -17.44
CA GLU A 23 7.88 -1.06 -18.67
C GLU A 23 9.37 -0.80 -18.38
N ASN A 24 9.68 0.28 -17.68
CA ASN A 24 11.06 0.62 -17.29
C ASN A 24 11.70 -0.46 -16.42
N GLU A 25 10.96 -1.02 -15.47
CA GLU A 25 11.47 -2.07 -14.58
C GLU A 25 11.69 -3.39 -15.33
N VAL A 26 10.79 -3.76 -16.24
CA VAL A 26 10.97 -4.94 -17.10
C VAL A 26 12.22 -4.79 -17.96
N ASP A 27 12.39 -3.65 -18.62
CA ASP A 27 13.57 -3.39 -19.46
C ASP A 27 14.86 -3.45 -18.65
N LYS A 28 14.90 -2.82 -17.48
CA LYS A 28 16.05 -2.89 -16.57
C LYS A 28 16.37 -4.31 -16.15
N LEU A 29 15.36 -5.08 -15.71
CA LEU A 29 15.55 -6.47 -15.26
C LEU A 29 15.95 -7.39 -16.42
N CYS A 30 15.40 -7.18 -17.61
CA CYS A 30 15.83 -7.89 -18.82
C CYS A 30 17.31 -7.64 -19.14
N ALA A 31 17.75 -6.40 -19.09
CA ALA A 31 19.17 -6.05 -19.31
C ALA A 31 20.07 -6.68 -18.24
N LEU A 32 19.68 -6.58 -16.96
CA LEU A 32 20.43 -7.18 -15.85
C LEU A 32 20.53 -8.72 -15.93
N SER A 33 19.50 -9.38 -16.47
CA SER A 33 19.53 -10.83 -16.70
C SER A 33 20.34 -11.25 -17.92
N GLY A 34 20.95 -10.30 -18.65
CA GLY A 34 21.56 -10.57 -19.95
C GLY A 34 20.55 -11.05 -20.98
N TYR A 35 19.31 -10.55 -20.91
CA TYR A 35 18.18 -10.95 -21.76
C TYR A 35 17.79 -12.43 -21.64
N GLN A 36 18.13 -13.04 -20.50
CA GLN A 36 17.71 -14.40 -20.14
C GLN A 36 16.42 -14.40 -19.31
N THR A 37 16.22 -15.40 -18.46
CA THR A 37 15.05 -15.49 -17.57
C THR A 37 15.22 -14.55 -16.39
N VAL A 38 14.24 -13.66 -16.15
CA VAL A 38 14.14 -12.83 -14.95
C VAL A 38 13.51 -13.64 -13.82
N SER A 39 14.27 -13.91 -12.76
CA SER A 39 13.77 -14.66 -11.61
C SER A 39 13.06 -13.76 -10.60
N ALA A 40 12.19 -14.36 -9.77
CA ALA A 40 11.55 -13.65 -8.66
C ALA A 40 12.57 -13.10 -7.64
N SER A 41 13.69 -13.80 -7.41
CA SER A 41 14.78 -13.31 -6.56
C SER A 41 15.44 -12.06 -7.14
N MET A 42 15.67 -12.03 -8.45
CA MET A 42 16.21 -10.83 -9.11
C MET A 42 15.26 -9.64 -8.98
N VAL A 43 13.94 -9.85 -9.13
CA VAL A 43 12.94 -8.80 -8.89
C VAL A 43 13.01 -8.33 -7.43
N ALA A 44 13.14 -9.24 -6.46
CA ALA A 44 13.22 -8.89 -5.05
C ALA A 44 14.46 -8.07 -4.69
N GLU A 45 15.60 -8.33 -5.32
CA GLU A 45 16.86 -7.65 -5.03
C GLU A 45 17.03 -6.33 -5.80
N MET A 46 16.64 -6.32 -7.07
CA MET A 46 16.97 -5.25 -8.02
C MET A 46 15.75 -4.42 -8.45
N GLY A 47 14.54 -4.89 -8.15
CA GLY A 47 13.29 -4.19 -8.52
C GLY A 47 13.06 -2.94 -7.69
N THR A 48 12.63 -1.87 -8.33
CA THR A 48 12.18 -0.64 -7.65
C THR A 48 10.90 -0.92 -6.87
N VAL A 49 10.74 -0.28 -5.71
CA VAL A 49 9.50 -0.35 -4.91
C VAL A 49 8.75 0.95 -5.06
N SER A 50 7.49 0.88 -5.46
CA SER A 50 6.64 2.07 -5.52
C SER A 50 6.27 2.55 -4.12
N LEU A 51 5.95 3.85 -4.01
CA LEU A 51 5.47 4.42 -2.74
C LEU A 51 4.21 3.69 -2.24
N GLU A 52 3.30 3.36 -3.14
CA GLU A 52 2.05 2.64 -2.82
C GLU A 52 2.33 1.24 -2.26
N ALA A 53 3.32 0.53 -2.82
CA ALA A 53 3.71 -0.80 -2.33
C ALA A 53 4.35 -0.70 -0.93
N ASP A 54 5.25 0.26 -0.72
CA ASP A 54 5.87 0.52 0.58
C ASP A 54 4.85 0.92 1.65
N VAL A 55 3.91 1.79 1.31
CA VAL A 55 2.83 2.21 2.20
C VAL A 55 1.89 1.04 2.51
N PHE A 56 1.56 0.21 1.51
CA PHE A 56 0.72 -0.96 1.75
C PHE A 56 1.41 -1.98 2.67
N GLU A 57 2.72 -2.19 2.51
CA GLU A 57 3.51 -3.01 3.44
C GLU A 57 3.47 -2.44 4.86
N MET A 58 3.61 -1.13 5.02
CA MET A 58 3.50 -0.45 6.32
C MET A 58 2.13 -0.68 6.97
N ILE A 59 1.04 -0.63 6.19
CA ILE A 59 -0.32 -0.94 6.68
C ILE A 59 -0.43 -2.41 7.12
N ARG A 60 0.15 -3.34 6.38
CA ARG A 60 0.21 -4.76 6.77
C ARG A 60 0.96 -4.96 8.09
N MET A 61 2.05 -4.22 8.31
CA MET A 61 2.77 -4.23 9.60
C MET A 61 1.86 -3.73 10.74
N ILE A 62 1.11 -2.65 10.54
CA ILE A 62 0.12 -2.15 11.52
C ILE A 62 -0.92 -3.23 11.81
N THR A 63 -1.49 -3.85 10.78
CA THR A 63 -2.48 -4.94 10.89
C THR A 63 -1.93 -6.13 11.69
N ALA A 64 -0.65 -6.46 11.49
CA ALA A 64 0.07 -7.52 12.22
C ALA A 64 0.53 -7.09 13.63
N LYS A 65 0.11 -5.90 14.13
CA LYS A 65 0.52 -5.32 15.42
C LYS A 65 2.02 -5.03 15.53
N ASN A 66 2.71 -4.89 14.41
CA ASN A 66 4.12 -4.51 14.34
C ASN A 66 4.27 -2.99 14.13
N ALA A 67 3.85 -2.20 15.12
CA ALA A 67 3.93 -0.73 15.05
C ALA A 67 5.39 -0.25 14.91
N THR A 68 6.34 -0.92 15.57
CA THR A 68 7.77 -0.59 15.47
C THR A 68 8.29 -0.74 14.04
N GLY A 69 7.91 -1.84 13.36
CA GLY A 69 8.26 -2.05 11.96
C GLY A 69 7.66 -0.98 11.04
N ALA A 70 6.39 -0.64 11.26
CA ALA A 70 5.72 0.42 10.51
C ALA A 70 6.40 1.79 10.67
N CYS A 71 6.78 2.16 11.90
CA CYS A 71 7.52 3.41 12.15
C CYS A 71 8.90 3.42 11.49
N LYS A 72 9.65 2.30 11.54
CA LYS A 72 10.93 2.19 10.82
C LYS A 72 10.77 2.34 9.32
N LYS A 73 9.72 1.76 8.74
CA LYS A 73 9.40 1.90 7.33
C LYS A 73 9.08 3.35 6.96
N LEU A 74 8.26 4.04 7.76
CA LEU A 74 7.98 5.46 7.60
C LEU A 74 9.27 6.31 7.63
N GLN A 75 10.13 6.08 8.61
CA GLN A 75 11.41 6.80 8.70
C GLN A 75 12.29 6.55 7.47
N THR A 76 12.26 5.34 6.90
CA THR A 76 12.97 5.03 5.66
C THR A 76 12.42 5.84 4.49
N LEU A 77 11.09 5.92 4.35
CA LEU A 77 10.44 6.71 3.30
C LEU A 77 10.82 8.19 3.41
N LEU A 78 10.80 8.75 4.62
CA LEU A 78 11.18 10.14 4.86
C LEU A 78 12.68 10.39 4.55
N ARG A 79 13.57 9.46 4.88
CA ARG A 79 15.00 9.57 4.50
C ARG A 79 15.22 9.49 3.00
N LEU A 80 14.40 8.75 2.28
CA LEU A 80 14.38 8.69 0.82
C LEU A 80 13.69 9.91 0.19
N GLN A 81 13.42 10.95 0.99
CA GLN A 81 12.80 12.21 0.57
C GLN A 81 11.42 12.01 -0.08
N GLN A 82 10.70 10.97 0.31
CA GLN A 82 9.30 10.84 -0.11
C GLN A 82 8.47 11.94 0.56
N GLU A 83 7.67 12.61 -0.25
CA GLU A 83 6.85 13.73 0.21
C GLU A 83 5.80 13.27 1.22
N PRO A 84 5.72 13.89 2.41
CA PRO A 84 4.76 13.52 3.46
C PRO A 84 3.30 13.52 3.00
N ILE A 85 2.94 14.47 2.12
CA ILE A 85 1.60 14.55 1.53
C ILE A 85 1.35 13.35 0.63
N ALA A 86 2.34 12.91 -0.16
CA ALA A 86 2.24 11.73 -1.01
C ALA A 86 2.11 10.45 -0.18
N ILE A 87 2.89 10.30 0.91
CA ILE A 87 2.77 9.18 1.86
C ILE A 87 1.34 9.14 2.43
N THR A 88 0.83 10.30 2.89
CA THR A 88 -0.53 10.39 3.46
C THR A 88 -1.60 10.05 2.43
N ALA A 89 -1.48 10.53 1.19
CA ALA A 89 -2.41 10.23 0.11
C ALA A 89 -2.42 8.72 -0.23
N ALA A 90 -1.25 8.08 -0.27
CA ALA A 90 -1.14 6.65 -0.49
C ALA A 90 -1.76 5.83 0.66
N MET A 91 -1.58 6.29 1.92
CA MET A 91 -2.25 5.69 3.09
C MET A 91 -3.78 5.81 2.99
N ILE A 92 -4.30 6.99 2.67
CA ILE A 92 -5.74 7.22 2.49
C ILE A 92 -6.28 6.29 1.40
N GLY A 93 -5.63 6.26 0.23
CA GLY A 93 -6.03 5.39 -0.88
C GLY A 93 -6.10 3.92 -0.48
N SER A 94 -5.09 3.43 0.24
CA SER A 94 -5.05 2.05 0.72
C SER A 94 -6.19 1.75 1.72
N TYR A 95 -6.44 2.61 2.71
CA TYR A 95 -7.53 2.39 3.67
C TYR A 95 -8.93 2.53 3.03
N VAL A 96 -9.09 3.38 2.02
CA VAL A 96 -10.32 3.45 1.21
C VAL A 96 -10.54 2.12 0.47
N ASP A 97 -9.50 1.52 -0.09
CA ASP A 97 -9.60 0.21 -0.74
C ASP A 97 -10.00 -0.88 0.26
N LEU A 98 -9.35 -0.91 1.45
CA LEU A 98 -9.73 -1.84 2.53
C LEU A 98 -11.20 -1.68 2.91
N TYR A 99 -11.67 -0.45 3.06
CA TYR A 99 -13.07 -0.17 3.42
C TYR A 99 -14.04 -0.62 2.33
N ARG A 100 -13.74 -0.30 1.05
CA ARG A 100 -14.59 -0.68 -0.10
C ARG A 100 -14.72 -2.20 -0.24
N VAL A 101 -13.62 -2.94 -0.14
CA VAL A 101 -13.67 -4.41 -0.24
C VAL A 101 -14.37 -5.03 0.96
N LYS A 102 -14.18 -4.47 2.17
CA LYS A 102 -14.90 -4.92 3.38
C LYS A 102 -16.40 -4.68 3.28
N LEU A 103 -16.80 -3.50 2.79
CA LEU A 103 -18.21 -3.17 2.53
C LEU A 103 -18.81 -4.08 1.45
N GLY A 104 -18.04 -4.36 0.38
CA GLY A 104 -18.44 -5.32 -0.66
C GLY A 104 -18.68 -6.71 -0.08
N ALA A 105 -17.76 -7.22 0.72
CA ALA A 105 -17.87 -8.52 1.38
C ALA A 105 -19.12 -8.62 2.28
N ALA A 106 -19.46 -7.55 3.02
CA ALA A 106 -20.69 -7.48 3.81
C ALA A 106 -21.96 -7.58 2.93
N LYS A 107 -21.87 -7.18 1.66
CA LYS A 107 -22.94 -7.30 0.64
C LYS A 107 -22.77 -8.55 -0.24
N ARG A 108 -21.94 -9.52 0.15
CA ARG A 108 -21.64 -10.76 -0.59
C ARG A 108 -21.05 -10.50 -1.99
N LYS A 109 -20.37 -9.38 -2.18
CA LYS A 109 -19.62 -9.05 -3.40
C LYS A 109 -18.14 -9.41 -3.22
N ASN A 110 -17.53 -9.97 -4.25
CA ASN A 110 -16.09 -10.18 -4.29
C ASN A 110 -15.35 -8.90 -4.72
N TYR A 111 -14.02 -8.90 -4.63
CA TYR A 111 -13.19 -7.74 -4.97
C TYR A 111 -13.31 -7.34 -6.45
N SER A 112 -13.54 -8.29 -7.37
CA SER A 112 -13.74 -7.99 -8.80
C SER A 112 -15.08 -7.25 -9.05
N ALA A 113 -16.12 -7.58 -8.29
CA ALA A 113 -17.39 -6.83 -8.33
C ALA A 113 -17.20 -5.42 -7.75
N VAL A 114 -16.46 -5.27 -6.65
CA VAL A 114 -16.10 -3.96 -6.08
C VAL A 114 -15.29 -3.13 -7.07
N HIS A 115 -14.33 -3.74 -7.78
CA HIS A 115 -13.55 -3.08 -8.83
C HIS A 115 -14.45 -2.43 -9.88
N LYS A 116 -15.46 -3.16 -10.37
CA LYS A 116 -16.44 -2.66 -11.36
C LYS A 116 -17.34 -1.59 -10.78
N ASP A 117 -17.89 -1.80 -9.58
CA ASP A 117 -18.86 -0.88 -8.94
C ASP A 117 -18.26 0.51 -8.69
N PHE A 118 -16.96 0.58 -8.34
CA PHE A 118 -16.27 1.83 -8.07
C PHE A 118 -15.46 2.38 -9.27
N GLY A 119 -15.55 1.72 -10.44
CA GLY A 119 -14.93 2.20 -11.67
C GLY A 119 -13.40 2.22 -11.64
N TYR A 120 -12.77 1.27 -10.94
CA TYR A 120 -11.32 1.14 -10.98
C TYR A 120 -10.85 0.80 -12.39
N LYS A 121 -9.70 1.33 -12.77
CA LYS A 121 -9.02 1.01 -14.03
C LYS A 121 -7.92 -0.03 -13.77
N GLY A 122 -7.53 -0.76 -14.82
CA GLY A 122 -6.49 -1.77 -14.73
C GLY A 122 -7.00 -3.10 -14.16
N SER A 123 -6.12 -3.87 -13.54
CA SER A 123 -6.46 -5.17 -12.95
C SER A 123 -7.10 -5.02 -11.57
N ASP A 124 -7.78 -6.08 -11.12
CA ASP A 124 -8.35 -6.10 -9.77
C ASP A 124 -7.38 -6.63 -8.69
N TYR A 125 -6.12 -6.84 -9.06
CA TYR A 125 -5.08 -7.40 -8.19
C TYR A 125 -4.86 -6.56 -6.92
N ARG A 126 -4.85 -5.23 -7.04
CA ARG A 126 -4.77 -4.30 -5.91
C ARG A 126 -5.89 -4.54 -4.90
N LEU A 127 -7.12 -4.72 -5.36
CA LEU A 127 -8.27 -4.97 -4.49
C LEU A 127 -8.27 -6.40 -3.92
N LYS A 128 -7.72 -7.38 -4.64
CA LYS A 128 -7.49 -8.73 -4.11
C LYS A 128 -6.59 -8.68 -2.87
N ARG A 129 -5.44 -8.01 -2.95
CA ARG A 129 -4.53 -7.82 -1.80
C ARG A 129 -5.20 -7.04 -0.64
N SER A 130 -5.98 -6.01 -0.99
CA SER A 130 -6.74 -5.24 0.00
C SER A 130 -7.80 -6.10 0.70
N ALA A 131 -8.46 -7.04 0.01
CA ALA A 131 -9.44 -7.93 0.60
C ALA A 131 -8.83 -8.87 1.65
N GLU A 132 -7.62 -9.38 1.40
CA GLU A 132 -6.87 -10.22 2.34
C GLU A 132 -6.56 -9.44 3.64
N THR A 133 -6.08 -8.20 3.52
CA THR A 133 -5.77 -7.35 4.68
C THR A 133 -7.04 -6.89 5.40
N ALA A 134 -8.10 -6.54 4.65
CA ALA A 134 -9.39 -6.09 5.21
C ALA A 134 -10.12 -7.19 5.99
N ALA A 135 -9.77 -8.47 5.81
CA ALA A 135 -10.32 -9.57 6.61
C ALA A 135 -10.06 -9.38 8.10
N HIS A 136 -8.95 -8.75 8.47
CA HIS A 136 -8.54 -8.51 9.85
C HIS A 136 -9.22 -7.30 10.52
N TYR A 137 -10.03 -6.54 9.79
CA TYR A 137 -10.71 -5.36 10.30
C TYR A 137 -12.23 -5.55 10.31
N THR A 138 -12.91 -4.83 11.18
CA THR A 138 -14.34 -4.56 11.09
C THR A 138 -14.58 -3.25 10.33
N LEU A 139 -15.82 -3.02 9.85
CA LEU A 139 -16.17 -1.74 9.21
C LEU A 139 -15.96 -0.54 10.15
N PRO A 140 -16.43 -0.56 11.43
CA PRO A 140 -16.18 0.54 12.37
C PRO A 140 -14.68 0.82 12.60
N GLN A 141 -13.82 -0.21 12.61
CA GLN A 141 -12.38 -0.01 12.74
C GLN A 141 -11.79 0.71 11.52
N LEU A 142 -12.23 0.34 10.31
CA LEU A 142 -11.78 1.02 9.09
C LEU A 142 -12.29 2.46 9.02
N GLU A 143 -13.51 2.73 9.49
CA GLU A 143 -14.04 4.09 9.62
C GLU A 143 -13.21 4.93 10.59
N ALA A 144 -12.85 4.36 11.75
CA ALA A 144 -11.96 5.02 12.70
C ALA A 144 -10.57 5.28 12.12
N CYS A 145 -10.01 4.34 11.35
CA CYS A 145 -8.73 4.54 10.65
C CYS A 145 -8.83 5.67 9.61
N LEU A 146 -9.89 5.73 8.82
CA LEU A 146 -10.12 6.80 7.85
C LEU A 146 -10.27 8.17 8.54
N GLN A 147 -10.91 8.22 9.72
CA GLN A 147 -11.00 9.45 10.51
C GLN A 147 -9.62 9.93 11.00
N VAL A 148 -8.75 9.00 11.45
CA VAL A 148 -7.36 9.32 11.82
C VAL A 148 -6.61 9.93 10.65
N LEU A 149 -6.77 9.38 9.44
CA LEU A 149 -6.10 9.88 8.25
C LEU A 149 -6.65 11.25 7.78
N LEU A 150 -7.96 11.46 7.91
CA LEU A 150 -8.58 12.76 7.64
C LEU A 150 -8.04 13.85 8.60
N ASP A 151 -7.88 13.52 9.88
CA ASP A 151 -7.32 14.43 10.87
C ASP A 151 -5.83 14.71 10.57
N LEU A 152 -5.07 13.69 10.14
CA LEU A 152 -3.68 13.85 9.70
C LEU A 152 -3.58 14.81 8.51
N ASP A 153 -4.38 14.60 7.45
CA ASP A 153 -4.37 15.45 6.26
C ASP A 153 -4.66 16.92 6.60
N LYS A 154 -5.63 17.17 7.49
CA LYS A 154 -5.92 18.50 8.00
C LYS A 154 -4.75 19.10 8.79
N SER A 155 -4.13 18.30 9.67
CA SER A 155 -3.02 18.77 10.51
C SER A 155 -1.79 19.13 9.68
N LEU A 156 -1.45 18.35 8.68
CA LEU A 156 -0.35 18.62 7.75
C LEU A 156 -0.52 19.95 6.99
N LYS A 157 -1.76 20.37 6.77
CA LYS A 157 -2.08 21.61 6.04
C LYS A 157 -2.22 22.85 6.92
N SER A 158 -2.41 22.70 8.24
CA SER A 158 -2.84 23.78 9.12
C SER A 158 -1.97 24.00 10.36
N GLN A 159 -1.14 23.03 10.74
CA GLN A 159 -0.41 23.08 12.01
C GLN A 159 1.11 23.26 11.78
N PRO A 160 1.76 24.18 12.52
CA PRO A 160 3.22 24.35 12.49
C PRO A 160 3.92 23.30 13.39
N VAL A 161 3.58 22.02 13.20
CA VAL A 161 4.15 20.88 13.95
C VAL A 161 5.07 20.11 13.01
N ASP A 162 6.11 19.50 13.57
CA ASP A 162 6.99 18.64 12.81
C ASP A 162 6.20 17.52 12.12
N VAL A 163 6.37 17.45 10.83
CA VAL A 163 5.63 16.52 9.96
C VAL A 163 5.90 15.05 10.31
N GLN A 164 7.14 14.73 10.73
CA GLN A 164 7.49 13.38 11.15
C GLN A 164 6.70 13.00 12.40
N ILE A 165 6.58 13.91 13.38
CA ILE A 165 5.80 13.68 14.60
C ILE A 165 4.33 13.43 14.27
N LEU A 166 3.74 14.21 13.35
CA LEU A 166 2.35 14.03 12.93
C LEU A 166 2.12 12.66 12.30
N LEU A 167 3.02 12.24 11.42
CA LEU A 167 2.93 10.92 10.75
C LEU A 167 3.13 9.77 11.75
N GLU A 168 4.12 9.83 12.62
CA GLU A 168 4.36 8.79 13.64
C GLU A 168 3.18 8.68 14.63
N ALA A 169 2.63 9.82 15.07
CA ALA A 169 1.43 9.84 15.91
C ALA A 169 0.22 9.23 15.20
N ALA A 170 0.05 9.50 13.90
CA ALA A 170 -1.02 8.90 13.11
C ALA A 170 -0.85 7.38 12.99
N LEU A 171 0.37 6.86 12.77
CA LEU A 171 0.63 5.41 12.75
C LEU A 171 0.25 4.74 14.09
N CYS A 172 0.60 5.36 15.22
CA CYS A 172 0.22 4.85 16.54
C CYS A 172 -1.31 4.83 16.70
N ARG A 173 -2.00 5.90 16.28
CA ARG A 173 -3.48 5.98 16.33
C ARG A 173 -4.14 4.94 15.41
N LEU A 174 -3.58 4.70 14.21
CA LEU A 174 -4.06 3.65 13.30
C LEU A 174 -3.90 2.25 13.92
N ALA A 175 -2.77 1.98 14.56
CA ALA A 175 -2.56 0.71 15.26
C ALA A 175 -3.56 0.49 16.40
N LEU A 176 -3.91 1.54 17.14
CA LEU A 176 -4.93 1.49 18.19
C LEU A 176 -6.34 1.31 17.61
N ALA A 177 -6.70 2.07 16.56
CA ALA A 177 -8.01 1.98 15.90
C ALA A 177 -8.24 0.60 15.29
N GLY A 178 -7.21 0.01 14.66
CA GLY A 178 -7.25 -1.34 14.12
C GLY A 178 -7.29 -2.46 15.18
N SER A 179 -6.86 -2.15 16.41
CA SER A 179 -6.80 -3.14 17.52
C SER A 179 -8.02 -3.10 18.44
N GLY A 180 -8.95 -2.18 18.26
CA GLY A 180 -10.13 -1.99 19.11
C GLY A 180 -10.93 -3.28 19.27
N ARG A 181 -11.14 -3.67 20.53
CA ARG A 181 -12.03 -4.76 20.96
C ARG A 181 -13.46 -4.29 20.94
#